data_eaceb6491cb6046990c9f29b01e2d9ea
#
_entry.id   eaceb6491cb6046990c9f29b01e2d9ea
#
_cell.length_a   1.000
_cell.length_b   1.000
_cell.length_c   1.000
_cell.angle_alpha   90.00
_cell.angle_beta   90.00
_cell.angle_gamma   90.00
#
_symmetry.space_group_name_H-M   'P 1'
#
loop_
_entity.id
_entity.type
_entity.pdbx_description
1 polymer ?
#
loop_
_entity_poly.entity_id
_entity_poly.type
_entity_poly.pdbx_seq_one_letter_code
_entity_poly.pdbx_strand_id
1 'polypeptide(L)'
;MKVGGGVFSVLVPLVLLQYAAGGAFYPFLGPYLASAKGFDVRDLSLLALGAAVVNCVMPFVWGALSDRVIAVNRLICLLHLSAAFSLLLFSRGAGLIMLTGLFALYTAQQQPTNSLSNALCYHNLADPPRQFGSLRLWGSVGWALPSAPIAFWLLDGGERSLHFIIYLTFGLHLALVLLYPWLPHTPPAGREEGSGTFRADLKVLFLAPGFARLLLVTFLAQAGFAIMFYLSPLALSRSLASSDIRLGWLGPIQTVGVILEIPLFLLLPRFLGRFGYRKVLAAGVAASLLRHMVFATSTEPWVLALASQLIAPCVVFFLIGVSLAINSIAGSEVRATSQTLLALTGSGLGSVLGLAASSGLSSGDSVKAAFFFASGCSLVSLLLLPGVRFPGASAGTGGVET
;
A
#
# COMPACT_ATOMS: atom_id res chain seq x y z
N MET A 1 -0.50 32.58 -14.24
CA MET A 1 -1.00 31.89 -15.45
C MET A 1 -1.97 30.83 -15.01
N LYS A 2 -3.25 30.89 -15.38
CA LYS A 2 -4.25 29.85 -15.06
C LYS A 2 -3.97 28.62 -15.92
N VAL A 3 -3.25 27.63 -15.37
CA VAL A 3 -3.06 26.30 -16.00
C VAL A 3 -4.13 25.37 -15.42
N GLY A 4 -5.41 25.59 -15.83
CA GLY A 4 -6.51 24.96 -15.12
C GLY A 4 -6.98 23.59 -15.65
N GLY A 5 -6.99 23.35 -16.94
CA GLY A 5 -7.56 22.12 -17.51
C GLY A 5 -6.54 21.14 -18.08
N GLY A 6 -5.48 21.65 -18.70
CA GLY A 6 -4.51 20.82 -19.41
C GLY A 6 -3.60 19.96 -18.51
N VAL A 7 -3.22 20.46 -17.33
CA VAL A 7 -2.35 19.72 -16.40
C VAL A 7 -3.12 18.59 -15.72
N PHE A 8 -4.34 18.85 -15.28
CA PHE A 8 -5.18 17.81 -14.66
C PHE A 8 -5.43 16.63 -15.61
N SER A 9 -5.64 16.90 -16.91
CA SER A 9 -5.86 15.85 -17.91
C SER A 9 -4.65 14.94 -18.12
N VAL A 10 -3.43 15.40 -17.84
CA VAL A 10 -2.20 14.60 -17.91
C VAL A 10 -1.94 13.84 -16.60
N LEU A 11 -2.29 14.44 -15.45
CA LEU A 11 -2.09 13.80 -14.15
C LEU A 11 -3.05 12.62 -13.92
N VAL A 12 -4.24 12.63 -14.53
CA VAL A 12 -5.19 11.50 -14.46
C VAL A 12 -4.59 10.22 -15.06
N PRO A 13 -4.09 10.19 -16.33
CA PRO A 13 -3.40 9.02 -16.87
C PRO A 13 -2.19 8.57 -16.05
N LEU A 14 -1.40 9.51 -15.51
CA LEU A 14 -0.27 9.16 -14.65
C LEU A 14 -0.71 8.33 -13.45
N VAL A 15 -1.68 8.85 -12.68
CA VAL A 15 -2.18 8.15 -11.49
C VAL A 15 -2.86 6.85 -11.85
N LEU A 16 -3.70 6.83 -12.89
CA LEU A 16 -4.40 5.64 -13.36
C LEU A 16 -3.42 4.53 -13.75
N LEU A 17 -2.46 4.81 -14.64
CA LEU A 17 -1.49 3.82 -15.13
C LEU A 17 -0.56 3.33 -14.03
N GLN A 18 -0.15 4.21 -13.12
CA GLN A 18 0.71 3.85 -12.00
C GLN A 18 0.05 2.82 -11.08
N TYR A 19 -1.22 3.05 -10.74
CA TYR A 19 -1.96 2.09 -9.91
C TYR A 19 -2.39 0.86 -10.72
N ALA A 20 -2.60 0.98 -12.04
CA ALA A 20 -2.85 -0.16 -12.90
C ALA A 20 -1.66 -1.13 -12.95
N ALA A 21 -0.43 -0.62 -12.99
CA ALA A 21 0.76 -1.48 -12.90
C ALA A 21 0.80 -2.29 -11.60
N GLY A 22 0.45 -1.67 -10.46
CA GLY A 22 0.31 -2.38 -9.18
C GLY A 22 -0.83 -3.39 -9.16
N GLY A 23 -2.01 -2.99 -9.63
CA GLY A 23 -3.22 -3.84 -9.68
C GLY A 23 -3.11 -5.02 -10.65
N ALA A 24 -2.30 -4.90 -11.72
CA ALA A 24 -1.99 -5.99 -12.62
C ALA A 24 -1.06 -7.04 -11.99
N PHE A 25 -0.17 -6.63 -11.09
CA PHE A 25 0.94 -7.46 -10.61
C PHE A 25 0.71 -8.05 -9.21
N TYR A 26 0.52 -7.19 -8.20
CA TYR A 26 0.54 -7.63 -6.80
C TYR A 26 -0.54 -8.66 -6.42
N PRO A 27 -1.80 -8.54 -6.87
CA PRO A 27 -2.84 -9.53 -6.53
C PRO A 27 -2.57 -10.92 -7.09
N PHE A 28 -1.78 -11.00 -8.17
CA PHE A 28 -1.51 -12.25 -8.88
C PHE A 28 -0.08 -12.78 -8.67
N LEU A 29 0.77 -12.04 -7.95
CA LEU A 29 2.17 -12.43 -7.70
C LEU A 29 2.28 -13.77 -6.97
N GLY A 30 1.52 -13.97 -5.89
CA GLY A 30 1.53 -15.22 -5.13
C GLY A 30 1.10 -16.43 -5.97
N PRO A 31 -0.07 -16.38 -6.64
CA PRO A 31 -0.50 -17.41 -7.58
C PRO A 31 0.52 -17.69 -8.71
N TYR A 32 1.12 -16.62 -9.27
CA TYR A 32 2.17 -16.76 -10.31
C TYR A 32 3.39 -17.52 -9.79
N LEU A 33 3.91 -17.12 -8.64
CA LEU A 33 5.10 -17.76 -8.06
C LEU A 33 4.83 -19.22 -7.65
N ALA A 34 3.65 -19.50 -7.11
CA ALA A 34 3.29 -20.84 -6.75
C ALA A 34 3.17 -21.77 -7.96
N SER A 35 2.46 -21.35 -9.03
CA SER A 35 2.23 -22.19 -10.20
C SER A 35 3.40 -22.23 -11.18
N ALA A 36 4.03 -21.06 -11.48
CA ALA A 36 5.07 -20.96 -12.51
C ALA A 36 6.49 -21.20 -11.98
N LYS A 37 6.71 -21.04 -10.66
CA LYS A 37 8.05 -21.12 -10.04
C LYS A 37 8.12 -22.16 -8.91
N GLY A 38 6.99 -22.80 -8.54
CA GLY A 38 6.93 -23.83 -7.51
C GLY A 38 7.16 -23.30 -6.08
N PHE A 39 6.89 -22.01 -5.83
CA PHE A 39 7.09 -21.38 -4.52
C PHE A 39 6.01 -21.80 -3.54
N ASP A 40 6.43 -22.11 -2.32
CA ASP A 40 5.54 -22.30 -1.18
C ASP A 40 5.27 -20.96 -0.44
N VAL A 41 4.56 -21.02 0.68
CA VAL A 41 4.23 -19.84 1.51
C VAL A 41 5.47 -19.22 2.11
N ARG A 42 6.46 -20.02 2.51
CA ARG A 42 7.73 -19.57 3.07
C ARG A 42 8.53 -18.80 2.03
N ASP A 43 8.65 -19.34 0.83
CA ASP A 43 9.38 -18.72 -0.29
C ASP A 43 8.78 -17.38 -0.68
N LEU A 44 7.45 -17.30 -0.78
CA LEU A 44 6.75 -16.04 -1.04
C LEU A 44 6.98 -15.02 0.08
N SER A 45 6.96 -15.47 1.35
CA SER A 45 7.22 -14.59 2.50
C SER A 45 8.66 -14.07 2.51
N LEU A 46 9.65 -14.90 2.18
CA LEU A 46 11.07 -14.51 2.08
C LEU A 46 11.29 -13.53 0.91
N LEU A 47 10.67 -13.78 -0.23
CA LEU A 47 10.72 -12.86 -1.38
C LEU A 47 10.14 -11.50 -1.01
N ALA A 48 8.97 -11.46 -0.38
CA ALA A 48 8.32 -10.25 0.08
C ALA A 48 9.11 -9.55 1.20
N LEU A 49 9.78 -10.30 2.09
CA LEU A 49 10.67 -9.77 3.12
C LEU A 49 11.85 -9.02 2.50
N GLY A 50 12.50 -9.59 1.47
CA GLY A 50 13.56 -8.90 0.74
C GLY A 50 13.11 -7.55 0.17
N ALA A 51 11.91 -7.49 -0.40
CA ALA A 51 11.31 -6.25 -0.87
C ALA A 51 11.02 -5.26 0.28
N ALA A 52 10.50 -5.74 1.42
CA ALA A 52 10.19 -4.89 2.57
C ALA A 52 11.45 -4.24 3.16
N VAL A 53 12.57 -4.97 3.25
CA VAL A 53 13.85 -4.44 3.70
C VAL A 53 14.33 -3.31 2.81
N VAL A 54 14.29 -3.50 1.49
CA VAL A 54 14.70 -2.48 0.52
C VAL A 54 13.77 -1.26 0.58
N ASN A 55 12.47 -1.47 0.75
CA ASN A 55 11.49 -0.39 0.87
C ASN A 55 11.61 0.44 2.16
N CYS A 56 12.37 -0.02 3.16
CA CYS A 56 12.74 0.83 4.31
C CYS A 56 13.71 1.96 3.92
N VAL A 57 14.53 1.76 2.90
CA VAL A 57 15.64 2.66 2.56
C VAL A 57 15.38 3.45 1.28
N MET A 58 14.87 2.79 0.24
CA MET A 58 14.78 3.38 -1.10
C MET A 58 13.91 4.64 -1.21
N PRO A 59 12.80 4.81 -0.49
CA PRO A 59 12.05 6.07 -0.53
C PRO A 59 12.89 7.28 -0.12
N PHE A 60 13.81 7.12 0.82
CA PHE A 60 14.73 8.20 1.25
C PHE A 60 15.79 8.50 0.18
N VAL A 61 16.32 7.46 -0.47
CA VAL A 61 17.32 7.62 -1.53
C VAL A 61 16.72 8.38 -2.71
N TRP A 62 15.57 7.92 -3.20
CA TRP A 62 14.91 8.55 -4.34
C TRP A 62 14.29 9.91 -4.01
N GLY A 63 13.79 10.09 -2.78
CA GLY A 63 13.36 11.40 -2.29
C GLY A 63 14.51 12.40 -2.28
N ALA A 64 15.65 12.06 -1.67
CA ALA A 64 16.82 12.93 -1.66
C ALA A 64 17.34 13.27 -3.06
N LEU A 65 17.24 12.31 -4.01
CA LEU A 65 17.65 12.51 -5.39
C LEU A 65 16.70 13.46 -6.13
N SER A 66 15.39 13.34 -5.90
CA SER A 66 14.38 14.24 -6.48
C SER A 66 14.46 15.65 -5.94
N ASP A 67 14.83 15.79 -4.67
CA ASP A 67 14.89 17.11 -4.03
C ASP A 67 16.14 17.91 -4.41
N ARG A 68 17.23 17.21 -4.81
CA ARG A 68 18.55 17.86 -5.00
C ARG A 68 19.11 17.79 -6.41
N VAL A 69 18.81 16.74 -7.18
CA VAL A 69 19.59 16.43 -8.38
C VAL A 69 18.75 16.28 -9.63
N ILE A 70 17.65 15.52 -9.55
CA ILE A 70 16.88 15.13 -10.74
C ILE A 70 15.44 15.63 -10.62
N ALA A 71 14.94 16.28 -11.67
CA ALA A 71 13.54 16.71 -11.74
C ALA A 71 12.60 15.49 -11.55
N VAL A 72 11.54 15.66 -10.75
CA VAL A 72 10.62 14.60 -10.33
C VAL A 72 10.04 13.84 -11.52
N ASN A 73 9.60 14.54 -12.58
CA ASN A 73 9.07 13.93 -13.80
C ASN A 73 10.10 13.03 -14.51
N ARG A 74 11.38 13.44 -14.56
CA ARG A 74 12.46 12.62 -15.15
C ARG A 74 12.73 11.39 -14.29
N LEU A 75 12.77 11.56 -12.97
CA LEU A 75 13.01 10.46 -12.05
C LEU A 75 11.90 9.41 -12.13
N ILE A 76 10.63 9.80 -12.18
CA ILE A 76 9.49 8.89 -12.37
C ILE A 76 9.67 8.07 -13.66
N CYS A 77 10.01 8.73 -14.77
CA CYS A 77 10.24 8.07 -16.04
C CYS A 77 11.38 7.03 -15.99
N LEU A 78 12.54 7.40 -15.42
CA LEU A 78 13.68 6.51 -15.28
C LEU A 78 13.36 5.31 -14.38
N LEU A 79 12.65 5.52 -13.28
CA LEU A 79 12.25 4.46 -12.37
C LEU A 79 11.26 3.49 -13.01
N HIS A 80 10.28 3.97 -13.78
CA HIS A 80 9.37 3.08 -14.50
C HIS A 80 10.06 2.31 -15.62
N LEU A 81 10.99 2.94 -16.36
CA LEU A 81 11.78 2.27 -17.38
C LEU A 81 12.63 1.15 -16.77
N SER A 82 13.35 1.44 -15.69
CA SER A 82 14.19 0.44 -15.03
C SER A 82 13.35 -0.65 -14.33
N ALA A 83 12.18 -0.31 -13.77
CA ALA A 83 11.24 -1.28 -13.20
C ALA A 83 10.70 -2.25 -14.27
N ALA A 84 10.38 -1.75 -15.48
CA ALA A 84 9.97 -2.59 -16.61
C ALA A 84 11.04 -3.65 -16.93
N PHE A 85 12.31 -3.24 -17.05
CA PHE A 85 13.40 -4.18 -17.32
C PHE A 85 13.64 -5.16 -16.16
N SER A 86 13.57 -4.69 -14.91
CA SER A 86 13.69 -5.55 -13.72
C SER A 86 12.62 -6.63 -13.70
N LEU A 87 11.40 -6.30 -14.15
CA LEU A 87 10.28 -7.24 -14.24
C LEU A 87 10.50 -8.31 -15.34
N LEU A 88 11.07 -7.93 -16.46
CA LEU A 88 11.45 -8.91 -17.50
C LEU A 88 12.54 -9.87 -17.01
N LEU A 89 13.54 -9.36 -16.29
CA LEU A 89 14.56 -10.21 -15.67
C LEU A 89 13.93 -11.13 -14.62
N PHE A 90 13.01 -10.62 -13.80
CA PHE A 90 12.26 -11.42 -12.82
C PHE A 90 11.50 -12.57 -13.48
N SER A 91 10.87 -12.35 -14.63
CA SER A 91 10.14 -13.42 -15.35
C SER A 91 11.04 -14.60 -15.75
N ARG A 92 12.29 -14.31 -16.08
CA ARG A 92 13.29 -15.29 -16.51
C ARG A 92 14.13 -15.85 -15.37
N GLY A 93 14.05 -15.25 -14.18
CA GLY A 93 14.77 -15.68 -12.98
C GLY A 93 14.32 -17.06 -12.50
N ALA A 94 15.24 -17.75 -11.85
CA ALA A 94 14.99 -19.05 -11.21
C ALA A 94 15.62 -19.10 -9.83
N GLY A 95 14.99 -19.87 -8.94
CA GLY A 95 15.43 -20.03 -7.56
C GLY A 95 15.11 -18.83 -6.67
N LEU A 96 14.98 -19.11 -5.37
CA LEU A 96 14.51 -18.14 -4.37
C LEU A 96 15.41 -16.90 -4.27
N ILE A 97 16.74 -17.09 -4.17
CA ILE A 97 17.68 -15.98 -3.98
C ILE A 97 17.65 -15.00 -5.14
N MET A 98 17.72 -15.51 -6.38
CA MET A 98 17.70 -14.66 -7.57
C MET A 98 16.36 -13.92 -7.70
N LEU A 99 15.24 -14.62 -7.52
CA LEU A 99 13.91 -14.01 -7.61
C LEU A 99 13.68 -13.00 -6.50
N THR A 100 14.16 -13.25 -5.27
CA THR A 100 14.11 -12.27 -4.17
C THR A 100 14.90 -11.00 -4.51
N GLY A 101 16.12 -11.14 -5.04
CA GLY A 101 16.94 -10.00 -5.45
C GLY A 101 16.30 -9.19 -6.58
N LEU A 102 15.77 -9.86 -7.60
CA LEU A 102 15.11 -9.19 -8.73
C LEU A 102 13.78 -8.54 -8.33
N PHE A 103 13.01 -9.16 -7.43
CA PHE A 103 11.81 -8.56 -6.89
C PHE A 103 12.10 -7.36 -5.99
N ALA A 104 13.13 -7.46 -5.13
CA ALA A 104 13.61 -6.34 -4.33
C ALA A 104 14.07 -5.17 -5.23
N LEU A 105 14.80 -5.46 -6.32
CA LEU A 105 15.20 -4.46 -7.32
C LEU A 105 13.99 -3.79 -7.99
N TYR A 106 13.00 -4.59 -8.40
CA TYR A 106 11.75 -4.07 -8.97
C TYR A 106 11.01 -3.15 -8.00
N THR A 107 10.81 -3.59 -6.75
CA THR A 107 10.09 -2.81 -5.74
C THR A 107 10.83 -1.57 -5.29
N ALA A 108 12.17 -1.62 -5.25
CA ALA A 108 13.03 -0.46 -4.99
C ALA A 108 12.81 0.70 -5.96
N GLN A 109 12.39 0.39 -7.15
CA GLN A 109 12.12 1.34 -8.23
C GLN A 109 10.63 1.74 -8.27
N GLN A 110 9.74 0.76 -8.20
CA GLN A 110 8.31 0.97 -8.40
C GLN A 110 7.63 1.64 -7.19
N GLN A 111 7.91 1.20 -5.95
CA GLN A 111 7.21 1.71 -4.77
C GLN A 111 7.41 3.21 -4.51
N PRO A 112 8.63 3.78 -4.62
CA PRO A 112 8.85 5.20 -4.43
C PRO A 112 8.16 6.10 -5.46
N THR A 113 7.85 5.57 -6.65
CA THR A 113 7.14 6.35 -7.68
C THR A 113 5.77 6.82 -7.22
N ASN A 114 5.11 6.12 -6.27
CA ASN A 114 3.86 6.56 -5.67
C ASN A 114 4.02 7.91 -4.94
N SER A 115 5.06 8.05 -4.11
CA SER A 115 5.35 9.29 -3.39
C SER A 115 5.79 10.41 -4.34
N LEU A 116 6.62 10.08 -5.32
CA LEU A 116 7.08 11.03 -6.35
C LEU A 116 5.92 11.54 -7.22
N SER A 117 5.01 10.65 -7.63
CA SER A 117 3.82 11.05 -8.38
C SER A 117 2.88 11.92 -7.55
N ASN A 118 2.70 11.61 -6.27
CA ASN A 118 1.94 12.47 -5.36
C ASN A 118 2.59 13.86 -5.24
N ALA A 119 3.91 13.94 -5.07
CA ALA A 119 4.64 15.21 -5.01
C ALA A 119 4.49 16.02 -6.31
N LEU A 120 4.63 15.37 -7.48
CA LEU A 120 4.40 16.00 -8.77
C LEU A 120 2.97 16.52 -8.90
N CYS A 121 1.97 15.74 -8.46
CA CYS A 121 0.57 16.18 -8.47
C CYS A 121 0.36 17.38 -7.56
N TYR A 122 0.82 17.34 -6.31
CA TYR A 122 0.67 18.47 -5.37
C TYR A 122 1.31 19.76 -5.88
N HIS A 123 2.49 19.65 -6.51
CA HIS A 123 3.20 20.83 -7.03
C HIS A 123 2.47 21.47 -8.21
N ASN A 124 1.76 20.69 -9.04
CA ASN A 124 1.20 21.15 -10.30
C ASN A 124 -0.32 21.36 -10.30
N LEU A 125 -1.03 20.97 -9.24
CA LEU A 125 -2.46 21.26 -9.10
C LEU A 125 -2.71 22.72 -8.71
N ALA A 126 -3.76 23.32 -9.25
CA ALA A 126 -4.13 24.71 -8.96
C ALA A 126 -4.69 24.87 -7.53
N ASP A 127 -5.43 23.87 -7.04
CA ASP A 127 -6.01 23.78 -5.69
C ASP A 127 -5.83 22.34 -5.18
N PRO A 128 -4.61 21.99 -4.69
CA PRO A 128 -4.31 20.63 -4.26
C PRO A 128 -5.28 20.07 -3.19
N PRO A 129 -5.70 20.84 -2.15
CA PRO A 129 -6.64 20.33 -1.16
C PRO A 129 -7.99 19.87 -1.72
N ARG A 130 -8.48 20.53 -2.76
CA ARG A 130 -9.77 20.19 -3.40
C ARG A 130 -9.63 19.18 -4.53
N GLN A 131 -8.56 19.27 -5.31
CA GLN A 131 -8.38 18.50 -6.54
C GLN A 131 -7.71 17.15 -6.33
N PHE A 132 -6.81 17.03 -5.36
CA PHE A 132 -6.03 15.81 -5.15
C PHE A 132 -6.91 14.61 -4.80
N GLY A 133 -7.98 14.81 -4.02
CA GLY A 133 -8.93 13.73 -3.69
C GLY A 133 -9.56 13.11 -4.93
N SER A 134 -10.06 13.96 -5.85
CA SER A 134 -10.66 13.50 -7.12
C SER A 134 -9.63 12.84 -8.04
N LEU A 135 -8.40 13.35 -8.08
CA LEU A 135 -7.31 12.74 -8.83
C LEU A 135 -6.95 11.36 -8.26
N ARG A 136 -6.90 11.23 -6.92
CA ARG A 136 -6.57 9.99 -6.23
C ARG A 136 -7.59 8.85 -6.47
N LEU A 137 -8.86 9.18 -6.72
CA LEU A 137 -9.89 8.19 -7.09
C LEU A 137 -9.51 7.42 -8.36
N TRP A 138 -8.85 8.07 -9.33
CA TRP A 138 -8.36 7.42 -10.53
C TRP A 138 -7.31 6.33 -10.23
N GLY A 139 -6.62 6.43 -9.09
CA GLY A 139 -5.76 5.36 -8.59
C GLY A 139 -6.54 4.09 -8.26
N SER A 140 -7.68 4.17 -7.58
CA SER A 140 -8.53 3.01 -7.31
C SER A 140 -9.10 2.41 -8.60
N VAL A 141 -9.53 3.26 -9.55
CA VAL A 141 -9.95 2.82 -10.89
C VAL A 141 -8.78 2.11 -11.60
N GLY A 142 -7.59 2.70 -11.58
CA GLY A 142 -6.38 2.11 -12.17
C GLY A 142 -6.05 0.74 -11.58
N TRP A 143 -6.09 0.61 -10.25
CA TRP A 143 -5.85 -0.68 -9.58
C TRP A 143 -6.86 -1.76 -9.99
N ALA A 144 -8.13 -1.39 -10.17
CA ALA A 144 -9.21 -2.30 -10.55
C ALA A 144 -9.19 -2.68 -12.05
N LEU A 145 -8.79 -1.74 -12.92
CA LEU A 145 -8.89 -1.86 -14.37
C LEU A 145 -8.25 -3.13 -14.97
N PRO A 146 -7.02 -3.54 -14.63
CA PRO A 146 -6.39 -4.71 -15.21
C PRO A 146 -6.98 -6.04 -14.74
N SER A 147 -7.79 -6.05 -13.68
CA SER A 147 -8.38 -7.28 -13.15
C SER A 147 -9.33 -7.95 -14.12
N ALA A 148 -10.04 -7.19 -14.96
CA ALA A 148 -10.98 -7.74 -15.95
C ALA A 148 -10.27 -8.52 -17.07
N PRO A 149 -9.24 -7.98 -17.79
CA PRO A 149 -8.49 -8.76 -18.77
C PRO A 149 -7.78 -9.96 -18.14
N ILE A 150 -7.20 -9.82 -16.95
CA ILE A 150 -6.53 -10.94 -16.27
C ILE A 150 -7.55 -12.03 -15.93
N ALA A 151 -8.73 -11.67 -15.40
CA ALA A 151 -9.80 -12.62 -15.11
C ALA A 151 -10.26 -13.36 -16.37
N PHE A 152 -10.42 -12.65 -17.49
CA PHE A 152 -10.81 -13.25 -18.76
C PHE A 152 -9.79 -14.30 -19.23
N TRP A 153 -8.50 -13.96 -19.21
CA TRP A 153 -7.43 -14.89 -19.59
C TRP A 153 -7.33 -16.09 -18.65
N LEU A 154 -7.51 -15.90 -17.35
CA LEU A 154 -7.50 -16.98 -16.37
C LEU A 154 -8.74 -17.89 -16.47
N LEU A 155 -9.88 -17.35 -16.96
CA LEU A 155 -11.07 -18.15 -17.21
C LEU A 155 -10.90 -19.10 -18.40
N ASP A 156 -10.12 -18.71 -19.42
CA ASP A 156 -10.03 -19.47 -20.66
C ASP A 156 -8.83 -20.44 -20.75
N GLY A 157 -7.74 -20.26 -19.99
CA GLY A 157 -6.52 -20.85 -20.52
C GLY A 157 -5.49 -21.49 -19.61
N GLY A 158 -5.67 -21.62 -18.31
CA GLY A 158 -4.68 -22.32 -17.47
C GLY A 158 -3.35 -21.56 -17.27
N GLU A 159 -2.26 -22.28 -16.93
CA GLU A 159 -0.98 -21.74 -16.43
C GLU A 159 -0.26 -20.71 -17.32
N ARG A 160 -0.40 -20.81 -18.64
CA ARG A 160 0.22 -19.84 -19.59
C ARG A 160 -0.29 -18.42 -19.38
N SER A 161 -1.48 -18.25 -18.87
CA SER A 161 -2.11 -16.94 -18.65
C SER A 161 -1.47 -16.16 -17.49
N LEU A 162 -0.85 -16.81 -16.52
CA LEU A 162 -0.17 -16.11 -15.41
C LEU A 162 1.10 -15.37 -15.89
N HIS A 163 1.78 -15.81 -16.94
CA HIS A 163 2.87 -15.05 -17.55
C HIS A 163 2.39 -13.74 -18.20
N PHE A 164 1.12 -13.68 -18.63
CA PHE A 164 0.52 -12.46 -19.16
C PHE A 164 0.56 -11.30 -18.18
N ILE A 165 0.47 -11.57 -16.87
CA ILE A 165 0.57 -10.57 -15.79
C ILE A 165 1.86 -9.75 -15.93
N ILE A 166 2.98 -10.41 -16.18
CA ILE A 166 4.28 -9.75 -16.30
C ILE A 166 4.34 -8.89 -17.55
N TYR A 167 3.86 -9.40 -18.68
CA TYR A 167 3.86 -8.65 -19.94
C TYR A 167 2.90 -7.46 -19.90
N LEU A 168 1.73 -7.63 -19.29
CA LEU A 168 0.78 -6.53 -19.06
C LEU A 168 1.39 -5.45 -18.17
N THR A 169 1.98 -5.84 -17.03
CA THR A 169 2.64 -4.90 -16.12
C THR A 169 3.82 -4.20 -16.78
N PHE A 170 4.63 -4.92 -17.54
CA PHE A 170 5.69 -4.34 -18.38
C PHE A 170 5.15 -3.29 -19.35
N GLY A 171 4.07 -3.61 -20.08
CA GLY A 171 3.42 -2.68 -21.00
C GLY A 171 2.88 -1.43 -20.30
N LEU A 172 2.32 -1.58 -19.10
CA LEU A 172 1.84 -0.44 -18.27
C LEU A 172 3.01 0.46 -17.82
N HIS A 173 4.14 -0.11 -17.44
CA HIS A 173 5.34 0.69 -17.15
C HIS A 173 5.86 1.42 -18.39
N LEU A 174 5.86 0.79 -19.57
CA LEU A 174 6.22 1.47 -20.81
C LEU A 174 5.21 2.58 -21.17
N ALA A 175 3.93 2.38 -20.96
CA ALA A 175 2.91 3.43 -21.16
C ALA A 175 3.18 4.64 -20.27
N LEU A 176 3.62 4.44 -19.01
CA LEU A 176 4.05 5.51 -18.12
C LEU A 176 5.31 6.23 -18.64
N VAL A 177 6.27 5.50 -19.18
CA VAL A 177 7.44 6.10 -19.83
C VAL A 177 7.04 6.93 -21.05
N LEU A 178 6.12 6.42 -21.87
CA LEU A 178 5.62 7.15 -23.03
C LEU A 178 4.83 8.41 -22.67
N LEU A 179 4.25 8.47 -21.46
CA LEU A 179 3.54 9.66 -20.94
C LEU A 179 4.52 10.80 -20.59
N TYR A 180 5.81 10.52 -20.41
CA TYR A 180 6.81 11.49 -19.93
C TYR A 180 6.83 12.83 -20.67
N PRO A 181 6.73 12.91 -22.01
CA PRO A 181 6.78 14.20 -22.72
C PRO A 181 5.69 15.19 -22.33
N TRP A 182 4.56 14.70 -21.82
CA TRP A 182 3.41 15.52 -21.41
C TRP A 182 3.41 15.84 -19.91
N LEU A 183 4.26 15.16 -19.11
CA LEU A 183 4.32 15.44 -17.67
C LEU A 183 4.91 16.84 -17.40
N PRO A 184 4.31 17.60 -16.47
CA PRO A 184 4.81 18.91 -16.13
C PRO A 184 6.24 18.84 -15.57
N HIS A 185 7.12 19.70 -16.03
CA HIS A 185 8.48 19.78 -15.51
C HIS A 185 8.45 20.29 -14.07
N THR A 186 8.91 19.43 -13.15
CA THR A 186 8.95 19.73 -11.72
C THR A 186 10.42 19.66 -11.27
N PRO A 187 11.12 20.82 -11.26
CA PRO A 187 12.53 20.87 -10.90
C PRO A 187 12.75 20.46 -9.42
N PRO A 188 13.98 20.10 -9.04
CA PRO A 188 14.32 19.88 -7.64
C PRO A 188 13.96 21.11 -6.80
N ALA A 189 13.34 20.87 -5.62
CA ALA A 189 12.87 21.94 -4.74
C ALA A 189 14.00 22.79 -4.15
N GLY A 190 15.26 22.27 -4.16
CA GLY A 190 16.36 22.90 -3.46
C GLY A 190 16.30 22.66 -1.95
N ARG A 191 17.32 23.09 -1.24
CA ARG A 191 17.35 23.04 0.22
C ARG A 191 16.64 24.29 0.73
N GLU A 192 15.50 24.16 1.39
CA GLU A 192 14.97 25.28 2.19
C GLU A 192 15.97 25.54 3.33
N GLU A 193 16.64 26.69 3.27
CA GLU A 193 17.46 27.21 4.36
C GLU A 193 16.49 27.54 5.51
N GLY A 194 16.49 26.72 6.56
CA GLY A 194 15.69 26.96 7.76
C GLY A 194 14.91 25.77 8.31
N SER A 195 14.92 24.61 7.66
CA SER A 195 14.34 23.40 8.28
C SER A 195 15.15 23.02 9.52
N GLY A 196 14.48 22.89 10.67
CA GLY A 196 15.05 22.39 11.90
C GLY A 196 15.85 21.11 11.70
N THR A 197 16.78 20.80 12.60
CA THR A 197 17.51 19.56 12.47
C THR A 197 16.55 18.39 12.69
N PHE A 198 16.68 17.32 11.90
CA PHE A 198 15.88 16.10 12.02
C PHE A 198 15.82 15.58 13.48
N ARG A 199 16.91 15.76 14.24
CA ARG A 199 16.96 15.41 15.68
C ARG A 199 16.04 16.28 16.54
N ALA A 200 15.90 17.56 16.25
CA ALA A 200 15.00 18.45 16.98
C ALA A 200 13.54 18.05 16.70
N ASP A 201 13.20 17.77 15.44
CA ASP A 201 11.88 17.32 15.03
C ASP A 201 11.49 16.00 15.72
N LEU A 202 12.43 15.03 15.79
CA LEU A 202 12.24 13.78 16.51
C LEU A 202 11.90 14.02 17.99
N LYS A 203 12.64 14.91 18.65
CA LYS A 203 12.41 15.24 20.06
C LYS A 203 10.99 15.81 20.25
N VAL A 204 10.58 16.75 19.40
CA VAL A 204 9.23 17.33 19.44
C VAL A 204 8.16 16.25 19.25
N LEU A 205 8.32 15.38 18.26
CA LEU A 205 7.36 14.33 17.94
C LEU A 205 7.24 13.28 19.05
N PHE A 206 8.35 12.79 19.59
CA PHE A 206 8.30 11.78 20.65
C PHE A 206 7.85 12.33 22.01
N LEU A 207 7.94 13.64 22.23
CA LEU A 207 7.34 14.32 23.38
C LEU A 207 5.84 14.57 23.19
N ALA A 208 5.32 14.56 21.97
CA ALA A 208 3.90 14.76 21.70
C ALA A 208 3.07 13.60 22.27
N PRO A 209 2.05 13.89 23.12
CA PRO A 209 1.25 12.86 23.77
C PRO A 209 0.54 11.94 22.77
N GLY A 210 0.81 10.65 22.86
CA GLY A 210 0.19 9.63 22.00
C GLY A 210 0.93 9.32 20.72
N PHE A 211 1.93 10.11 20.28
CA PHE A 211 2.67 9.90 19.03
C PHE A 211 3.38 8.55 18.99
N ALA A 212 4.24 8.25 19.97
CA ALA A 212 4.98 6.99 20.03
C ALA A 212 4.04 5.77 20.09
N ARG A 213 2.92 5.89 20.83
CA ARG A 213 1.93 4.81 20.92
C ARG A 213 1.20 4.62 19.58
N LEU A 214 0.89 5.68 18.86
CA LEU A 214 0.28 5.58 17.53
C LEU A 214 1.26 4.93 16.53
N LEU A 215 2.56 5.23 16.60
CA LEU A 215 3.57 4.55 15.79
C LEU A 215 3.62 3.04 16.12
N LEU A 216 3.55 2.66 17.41
CA LEU A 216 3.54 1.25 17.81
C LEU A 216 2.29 0.52 17.31
N VAL A 217 1.10 1.15 17.43
CA VAL A 217 -0.15 0.63 16.87
C VAL A 217 0.00 0.42 15.37
N THR A 218 0.57 1.39 14.66
CA THR A 218 0.79 1.30 13.21
C THR A 218 1.79 0.21 12.85
N PHE A 219 2.89 0.10 13.57
CA PHE A 219 3.90 -0.93 13.38
C PHE A 219 3.30 -2.33 13.42
N LEU A 220 2.52 -2.64 14.47
CA LEU A 220 1.88 -3.94 14.64
C LEU A 220 0.79 -4.20 13.59
N ALA A 221 -0.07 -3.21 13.34
CA ALA A 221 -1.13 -3.36 12.34
C ALA A 221 -0.56 -3.57 10.94
N GLN A 222 0.53 -2.90 10.58
CA GLN A 222 1.20 -3.05 9.29
C GLN A 222 1.93 -4.39 9.17
N ALA A 223 2.41 -4.97 10.26
CA ALA A 223 2.93 -6.34 10.25
C ALA A 223 1.85 -7.34 9.79
N GLY A 224 0.64 -7.24 10.32
CA GLY A 224 -0.49 -8.06 9.88
C GLY A 224 -0.93 -7.73 8.45
N PHE A 225 -0.96 -6.45 8.08
CA PHE A 225 -1.34 -6.01 6.75
C PHE A 225 -0.38 -6.54 5.67
N ALA A 226 0.93 -6.56 5.92
CA ALA A 226 1.92 -7.09 4.98
C ALA A 226 1.73 -8.59 4.72
N ILE A 227 1.48 -9.39 5.77
CA ILE A 227 1.15 -10.81 5.63
C ILE A 227 -0.09 -10.96 4.75
N MET A 228 -1.14 -10.22 5.06
CA MET A 228 -2.41 -10.28 4.33
C MET A 228 -2.24 -9.86 2.87
N PHE A 229 -1.47 -8.81 2.61
CA PHE A 229 -1.26 -8.29 1.27
C PHE A 229 -0.63 -9.32 0.32
N TYR A 230 0.38 -10.05 0.79
CA TYR A 230 1.08 -11.03 -0.03
C TYR A 230 0.45 -12.43 0.00
N LEU A 231 -0.10 -12.86 1.15
CA LEU A 231 -0.56 -14.25 1.30
C LEU A 231 -2.05 -14.43 1.04
N SER A 232 -2.91 -13.40 1.18
CA SER A 232 -4.35 -13.62 0.96
C SER A 232 -4.72 -13.95 -0.50
N PRO A 233 -4.08 -13.38 -1.54
CA PRO A 233 -4.34 -13.79 -2.91
C PRO A 233 -3.92 -15.25 -3.17
N LEU A 234 -2.79 -15.68 -2.60
CA LEU A 234 -2.33 -17.07 -2.69
C LEU A 234 -3.30 -18.01 -1.96
N ALA A 235 -3.71 -17.68 -0.74
CA ALA A 235 -4.66 -18.50 0.04
C ALA A 235 -6.00 -18.64 -0.70
N LEU A 236 -6.53 -17.53 -1.23
CA LEU A 236 -7.77 -17.53 -1.98
C LEU A 236 -7.65 -18.33 -3.28
N SER A 237 -6.54 -18.19 -4.03
CA SER A 237 -6.33 -18.95 -5.27
C SER A 237 -6.28 -20.47 -5.03
N ARG A 238 -5.64 -20.89 -3.94
CA ARG A 238 -5.61 -22.31 -3.54
C ARG A 238 -6.98 -22.83 -3.11
N SER A 239 -7.74 -22.01 -2.38
CA SER A 239 -9.09 -22.34 -1.98
C SER A 239 -10.03 -22.48 -3.20
N LEU A 240 -9.93 -21.60 -4.18
CA LEU A 240 -10.66 -21.69 -5.44
C LEU A 240 -10.30 -22.99 -6.18
N ALA A 241 -9.01 -23.27 -6.32
CA ALA A 241 -8.52 -24.48 -7.01
C ALA A 241 -8.94 -25.77 -6.31
N SER A 242 -8.88 -25.83 -4.98
CA SER A 242 -9.30 -27.03 -4.20
C SER A 242 -10.80 -27.30 -4.25
N SER A 243 -11.61 -26.29 -4.63
CA SER A 243 -13.07 -26.39 -4.76
C SER A 243 -13.52 -26.49 -6.23
N ASP A 244 -12.59 -26.75 -7.15
CA ASP A 244 -12.83 -26.81 -8.61
C ASP A 244 -13.47 -25.53 -9.18
N ILE A 245 -13.18 -24.38 -8.54
CA ILE A 245 -13.64 -23.07 -8.98
C ILE A 245 -12.54 -22.40 -9.82
N ARG A 246 -12.92 -21.82 -10.95
CA ARG A 246 -11.97 -21.18 -11.87
C ARG A 246 -11.20 -20.07 -11.20
N LEU A 247 -9.89 -20.07 -11.37
CA LEU A 247 -8.97 -19.07 -10.81
C LEU A 247 -9.28 -17.64 -11.30
N GLY A 248 -9.98 -17.49 -12.43
CA GLY A 248 -10.44 -16.20 -12.96
C GLY A 248 -11.29 -15.38 -11.99
N TRP A 249 -11.94 -16.00 -11.00
CA TRP A 249 -12.65 -15.27 -9.95
C TRP A 249 -11.76 -14.44 -9.04
N LEU A 250 -10.46 -14.73 -8.99
CA LEU A 250 -9.52 -13.97 -8.16
C LEU A 250 -9.51 -12.47 -8.50
N GLY A 251 -9.50 -12.12 -9.78
CA GLY A 251 -9.54 -10.71 -10.24
C GLY A 251 -10.80 -9.97 -9.78
N PRO A 252 -12.02 -10.44 -10.14
CA PRO A 252 -13.28 -9.82 -9.70
C PRO A 252 -13.38 -9.69 -8.17
N ILE A 253 -13.01 -10.72 -7.40
CA ILE A 253 -13.05 -10.67 -5.93
C ILE A 253 -12.17 -9.53 -5.40
N GLN A 254 -10.94 -9.39 -5.89
CA GLN A 254 -10.04 -8.31 -5.49
C GLN A 254 -10.55 -6.93 -5.93
N THR A 255 -11.15 -6.85 -7.12
CA THR A 255 -11.70 -5.59 -7.67
C THR A 255 -12.85 -5.05 -6.83
N VAL A 256 -13.77 -5.90 -6.36
CA VAL A 256 -14.89 -5.48 -5.51
C VAL A 256 -14.38 -4.79 -4.23
N GLY A 257 -13.33 -5.33 -3.60
CA GLY A 257 -12.74 -4.71 -2.41
C GLY A 257 -12.26 -3.28 -2.67
N VAL A 258 -11.60 -3.05 -3.80
CA VAL A 258 -11.12 -1.71 -4.19
C VAL A 258 -12.27 -0.76 -4.55
N ILE A 259 -13.33 -1.26 -5.21
CA ILE A 259 -14.52 -0.45 -5.51
C ILE A 259 -15.19 0.00 -4.21
N LEU A 260 -15.26 -0.85 -3.19
CA LEU A 260 -15.81 -0.52 -1.88
C LEU A 260 -15.00 0.54 -1.11
N GLU A 261 -13.71 0.74 -1.44
CA GLU A 261 -12.93 1.85 -0.88
C GLU A 261 -13.49 3.21 -1.29
N ILE A 262 -14.02 3.36 -2.50
CA ILE A 262 -14.45 4.65 -3.06
C ILE A 262 -15.49 5.35 -2.18
N PRO A 263 -16.66 4.74 -1.86
CA PRO A 263 -17.63 5.37 -0.97
C PRO A 263 -17.08 5.62 0.45
N LEU A 264 -16.23 4.72 0.96
CA LEU A 264 -15.61 4.91 2.27
C LEU A 264 -14.66 6.10 2.29
N PHE A 265 -13.89 6.35 1.22
CA PHE A 265 -13.07 7.56 1.07
C PHE A 265 -13.90 8.83 1.12
N LEU A 266 -15.02 8.86 0.40
CA LEU A 266 -15.91 10.02 0.40
C LEU A 266 -16.59 10.27 1.76
N LEU A 267 -16.85 9.20 2.50
CA LEU A 267 -17.48 9.26 3.83
C LEU A 267 -16.48 9.46 4.97
N LEU A 268 -15.19 9.21 4.76
CA LEU A 268 -14.16 9.28 5.81
C LEU A 268 -14.17 10.60 6.60
N PRO A 269 -14.28 11.81 5.98
CA PRO A 269 -14.36 13.06 6.74
C PRO A 269 -15.59 13.13 7.66
N ARG A 270 -16.74 12.59 7.22
CA ARG A 270 -17.95 12.53 8.05
C ARG A 270 -17.79 11.56 9.22
N PHE A 271 -17.17 10.40 9.00
CA PHE A 271 -16.87 9.45 10.07
C PHE A 271 -15.90 10.03 11.09
N LEU A 272 -14.82 10.69 10.63
CA LEU A 272 -13.87 11.35 11.51
C LEU A 272 -14.52 12.49 12.32
N GLY A 273 -15.37 13.31 11.70
CA GLY A 273 -16.09 14.38 12.40
C GLY A 273 -17.11 13.87 13.41
N ARG A 274 -17.81 12.76 13.11
CA ARG A 274 -18.85 12.21 14.01
C ARG A 274 -18.30 11.33 15.13
N PHE A 275 -17.32 10.48 14.84
CA PHE A 275 -16.84 9.43 15.73
C PHE A 275 -15.43 9.69 16.29
N GLY A 276 -14.69 10.62 15.69
CA GLY A 276 -13.30 10.94 16.01
C GLY A 276 -12.31 9.87 15.55
N TYR A 277 -11.03 10.22 15.55
CA TYR A 277 -9.93 9.36 15.07
C TYR A 277 -9.92 7.99 15.75
N ARG A 278 -10.07 7.94 17.09
CA ARG A 278 -9.93 6.69 17.85
C ARG A 278 -10.90 5.61 17.38
N LYS A 279 -12.20 5.93 17.25
CA LYS A 279 -13.23 4.96 16.85
C LYS A 279 -13.08 4.55 15.38
N VAL A 280 -12.72 5.49 14.50
CA VAL A 280 -12.51 5.20 13.08
C VAL A 280 -11.30 4.27 12.89
N LEU A 281 -10.16 4.57 13.53
CA LEU A 281 -8.98 3.70 13.49
C LEU A 281 -9.28 2.31 14.10
N ALA A 282 -10.02 2.27 15.21
CA ALA A 282 -10.43 1.00 15.83
C ALA A 282 -11.29 0.16 14.88
N ALA A 283 -12.21 0.77 14.14
CA ALA A 283 -13.03 0.05 13.14
C ALA A 283 -12.16 -0.54 12.01
N GLY A 284 -11.15 0.19 11.53
CA GLY A 284 -10.20 -0.30 10.54
C GLY A 284 -9.36 -1.47 11.05
N VAL A 285 -8.82 -1.37 12.27
CA VAL A 285 -8.05 -2.46 12.90
C VAL A 285 -8.92 -3.67 13.22
N ALA A 286 -10.17 -3.46 13.67
CA ALA A 286 -11.12 -4.54 13.90
C ALA A 286 -11.49 -5.27 12.62
N ALA A 287 -11.67 -4.56 11.51
CA ALA A 287 -11.86 -5.16 10.19
C ALA A 287 -10.64 -5.99 9.78
N SER A 288 -9.41 -5.50 10.04
CA SER A 288 -8.18 -6.26 9.81
C SER A 288 -8.14 -7.53 10.65
N LEU A 289 -8.44 -7.43 11.95
CA LEU A 289 -8.49 -8.59 12.86
C LEU A 289 -9.48 -9.65 12.36
N LEU A 290 -10.70 -9.25 12.03
CA LEU A 290 -11.73 -10.16 11.51
C LEU A 290 -11.26 -10.83 10.21
N ARG A 291 -10.70 -10.05 9.28
CA ARG A 291 -10.15 -10.57 8.02
C ARG A 291 -9.07 -11.60 8.25
N HIS A 292 -8.09 -11.29 9.13
CA HIS A 292 -7.00 -12.22 9.45
C HIS A 292 -7.52 -13.51 10.10
N MET A 293 -8.46 -13.41 11.04
CA MET A 293 -9.07 -14.56 11.70
C MET A 293 -9.80 -15.47 10.72
N VAL A 294 -10.56 -14.91 9.79
CA VAL A 294 -11.25 -15.69 8.75
C VAL A 294 -10.25 -16.44 7.88
N PHE A 295 -9.18 -15.79 7.43
CA PHE A 295 -8.12 -16.45 6.63
C PHE A 295 -7.31 -17.48 7.43
N ALA A 296 -7.23 -17.34 8.76
CA ALA A 296 -6.57 -18.31 9.64
C ALA A 296 -7.41 -19.58 9.85
N THR A 297 -8.74 -19.46 9.83
CA THR A 297 -9.65 -20.53 10.28
C THR A 297 -10.46 -21.18 9.17
N SER A 298 -10.76 -20.46 8.08
CA SER A 298 -11.56 -20.95 6.97
C SER A 298 -10.71 -21.31 5.75
N THR A 299 -11.18 -22.28 4.99
CA THR A 299 -10.67 -22.65 3.67
C THR A 299 -11.75 -22.51 2.59
N GLU A 300 -12.97 -22.13 2.98
CA GLU A 300 -14.10 -22.00 2.07
C GLU A 300 -13.93 -20.78 1.14
N PRO A 301 -13.96 -20.95 -0.19
CA PRO A 301 -13.63 -19.88 -1.15
C PRO A 301 -14.53 -18.64 -1.01
N TRP A 302 -15.83 -18.84 -0.82
CA TRP A 302 -16.77 -17.71 -0.73
C TRP A 302 -16.68 -16.97 0.60
N VAL A 303 -16.33 -17.67 1.69
CA VAL A 303 -16.02 -17.04 2.99
C VAL A 303 -14.78 -16.20 2.90
N LEU A 304 -13.70 -16.71 2.25
CA LEU A 304 -12.48 -15.95 1.99
C LEU A 304 -12.72 -14.76 1.03
N ALA A 305 -13.56 -14.96 0.01
CA ALA A 305 -13.95 -13.90 -0.91
C ALA A 305 -14.69 -12.77 -0.20
N LEU A 306 -15.63 -13.11 0.69
CA LEU A 306 -16.35 -12.11 1.50
C LEU A 306 -15.41 -11.40 2.47
N ALA A 307 -14.54 -12.13 3.17
CA ALA A 307 -13.54 -11.56 4.06
C ALA A 307 -12.54 -10.65 3.33
N SER A 308 -12.24 -10.93 2.05
CA SER A 308 -11.39 -10.08 1.22
C SER A 308 -11.93 -8.66 1.08
N GLN A 309 -13.25 -8.46 1.14
CA GLN A 309 -13.89 -7.13 1.02
C GLN A 309 -13.61 -6.24 2.23
N LEU A 310 -13.22 -6.80 3.36
CA LEU A 310 -12.78 -6.04 4.53
C LEU A 310 -11.49 -5.23 4.28
N ILE A 311 -10.85 -5.40 3.11
CA ILE A 311 -9.73 -4.55 2.70
C ILE A 311 -10.13 -3.07 2.67
N ALA A 312 -11.35 -2.76 2.25
CA ALA A 312 -11.82 -1.39 2.13
C ALA A 312 -11.79 -0.61 3.47
N PRO A 313 -12.41 -1.08 4.57
CA PRO A 313 -12.26 -0.40 5.86
C PRO A 313 -10.81 -0.49 6.42
N CYS A 314 -10.04 -1.54 6.14
CA CYS A 314 -8.64 -1.62 6.55
C CYS A 314 -7.82 -0.48 5.92
N VAL A 315 -7.97 -0.25 4.62
CA VAL A 315 -7.24 0.80 3.91
C VAL A 315 -7.75 2.18 4.31
N VAL A 316 -9.06 2.41 4.23
CA VAL A 316 -9.60 3.76 4.38
C VAL A 316 -9.59 4.21 5.85
N PHE A 317 -10.10 3.39 6.76
CA PHE A 317 -10.21 3.79 8.17
C PHE A 317 -8.89 3.68 8.90
N PHE A 318 -8.03 2.70 8.57
CA PHE A 318 -6.74 2.57 9.25
C PHE A 318 -5.61 3.22 8.48
N LEU A 319 -5.23 2.76 7.26
CA LEU A 319 -4.02 3.28 6.60
C LEU A 319 -4.11 4.78 6.28
N ILE A 320 -5.25 5.23 5.73
CA ILE A 320 -5.46 6.66 5.48
C ILE A 320 -5.78 7.41 6.76
N GLY A 321 -6.62 6.81 7.63
CA GLY A 321 -6.98 7.39 8.92
C GLY A 321 -5.77 7.67 9.81
N VAL A 322 -4.78 6.76 9.89
CA VAL A 322 -3.56 6.96 10.69
C VAL A 322 -2.67 8.05 10.11
N SER A 323 -2.60 8.18 8.79
CA SER A 323 -1.87 9.29 8.15
C SER A 323 -2.48 10.67 8.49
N LEU A 324 -3.80 10.77 8.52
CA LEU A 324 -4.50 11.97 8.97
C LEU A 324 -4.33 12.22 10.48
N ALA A 325 -4.42 11.17 11.27
CA ALA A 325 -4.28 11.23 12.73
C ALA A 325 -2.88 11.70 13.16
N ILE A 326 -1.82 11.18 12.53
CA ILE A 326 -0.45 11.57 12.85
C ILE A 326 -0.19 13.04 12.52
N ASN A 327 -0.75 13.54 11.41
CA ASN A 327 -0.68 14.96 11.05
C ASN A 327 -1.38 15.86 12.07
N SER A 328 -2.48 15.37 12.68
CA SER A 328 -3.20 16.13 13.72
C SER A 328 -2.42 16.21 15.03
N ILE A 329 -1.59 15.21 15.35
CA ILE A 329 -0.73 15.17 16.53
C ILE A 329 0.55 15.99 16.32
N ALA A 330 1.16 15.89 15.15
CA ALA A 330 2.47 16.45 14.86
C ALA A 330 2.48 17.97 14.67
N GLY A 331 1.36 18.58 14.28
CA GLY A 331 1.33 19.99 13.88
C GLY A 331 1.96 20.24 12.50
N SER A 332 1.96 21.53 12.07
CA SER A 332 2.40 21.90 10.73
C SER A 332 3.91 21.81 10.52
N GLU A 333 4.69 22.17 11.55
CA GLU A 333 6.15 22.32 11.46
C GLU A 333 6.90 21.00 11.25
N VAL A 334 6.43 19.93 11.90
CA VAL A 334 7.09 18.61 11.86
C VAL A 334 6.28 17.54 11.10
N ARG A 335 5.33 17.98 10.27
CA ARG A 335 4.42 17.10 9.52
C ARG A 335 5.16 16.17 8.57
N ALA A 336 6.12 16.68 7.81
CA ALA A 336 6.90 15.87 6.87
C ALA A 336 7.69 14.78 7.60
N THR A 337 8.36 15.14 8.71
CA THR A 337 9.10 14.19 9.55
C THR A 337 8.18 13.13 10.16
N SER A 338 6.97 13.52 10.59
CA SER A 338 5.99 12.58 11.14
C SER A 338 5.48 11.56 10.11
N GLN A 339 5.21 11.98 8.88
CA GLN A 339 4.83 11.08 7.78
C GLN A 339 5.97 10.14 7.37
N THR A 340 7.20 10.64 7.38
CA THR A 340 8.39 9.84 7.13
C THR A 340 8.56 8.74 8.19
N LEU A 341 8.39 9.08 9.47
CA LEU A 341 8.43 8.11 10.56
C LEU A 341 7.28 7.10 10.47
N LEU A 342 6.09 7.55 10.09
CA LEU A 342 4.95 6.67 9.86
C LEU A 342 5.24 5.66 8.74
N ALA A 343 5.79 6.10 7.62
CA ALA A 343 6.15 5.23 6.50
C ALA A 343 7.25 4.24 6.89
N LEU A 344 8.31 4.71 7.55
CA LEU A 344 9.40 3.84 8.00
C LEU A 344 8.91 2.81 9.02
N THR A 345 8.17 3.24 10.03
CA THR A 345 7.71 2.37 11.12
C THR A 345 6.64 1.40 10.62
N GLY A 346 5.67 1.88 9.83
CA GLY A 346 4.56 1.06 9.31
C GLY A 346 4.98 0.23 8.11
N SER A 347 4.99 0.83 6.93
CA SER A 347 5.24 0.14 5.65
C SER A 347 6.65 -0.46 5.54
N GLY A 348 7.63 0.10 6.26
CA GLY A 348 8.98 -0.45 6.36
C GLY A 348 9.06 -1.54 7.44
N LEU A 349 9.40 -1.13 8.67
CA LEU A 349 9.73 -2.05 9.77
C LEU A 349 8.58 -2.99 10.16
N GLY A 350 7.33 -2.50 10.13
CA GLY A 350 6.15 -3.33 10.39
C GLY A 350 6.02 -4.46 9.37
N SER A 351 6.19 -4.15 8.08
CA SER A 351 6.18 -5.17 7.02
C SER A 351 7.32 -6.17 7.16
N VAL A 352 8.52 -5.71 7.54
CA VAL A 352 9.67 -6.60 7.82
C VAL A 352 9.35 -7.57 8.94
N LEU A 353 8.79 -7.09 10.07
CA LEU A 353 8.35 -7.96 11.17
C LEU A 353 7.34 -9.01 10.72
N GLY A 354 6.28 -8.57 10.03
CA GLY A 354 5.20 -9.47 9.59
C GLY A 354 5.70 -10.56 8.65
N LEU A 355 6.49 -10.18 7.66
CA LEU A 355 6.99 -11.13 6.64
C LEU A 355 8.10 -12.04 7.18
N ALA A 356 8.95 -11.55 8.09
CA ALA A 356 9.92 -12.38 8.79
C ALA A 356 9.21 -13.41 9.69
N ALA A 357 8.20 -12.99 10.45
CA ALA A 357 7.39 -13.91 11.25
C ALA A 357 6.66 -14.93 10.35
N SER A 358 6.08 -14.49 9.25
CA SER A 358 5.43 -15.38 8.29
C SER A 358 6.38 -16.43 7.73
N SER A 359 7.59 -16.04 7.31
CA SER A 359 8.58 -16.97 6.76
C SER A 359 9.07 -18.00 7.80
N GLY A 360 9.12 -17.62 9.09
CA GLY A 360 9.52 -18.51 10.18
C GLY A 360 8.40 -19.43 10.68
N LEU A 361 7.14 -18.97 10.62
CA LEU A 361 5.97 -19.71 11.11
C LEU A 361 5.32 -20.60 10.06
N SER A 362 5.55 -20.33 8.77
CA SER A 362 4.98 -21.12 7.69
C SER A 362 5.78 -22.43 7.51
N SER A 363 5.10 -23.55 7.62
CA SER A 363 5.62 -24.87 7.33
C SER A 363 4.91 -25.42 6.08
N GLY A 364 5.65 -25.57 4.99
CA GLY A 364 5.09 -25.99 3.71
C GLY A 364 4.02 -25.03 3.21
N ASP A 365 2.88 -25.55 2.80
CA ASP A 365 1.81 -24.76 2.15
C ASP A 365 0.82 -24.10 3.12
N SER A 366 1.02 -24.21 4.43
CA SER A 366 0.07 -23.68 5.39
C SER A 366 0.26 -22.19 5.65
N VAL A 367 -0.76 -21.39 5.38
CA VAL A 367 -0.81 -19.96 5.69
C VAL A 367 -1.37 -19.65 7.09
N LYS A 368 -1.93 -20.68 7.79
CA LYS A 368 -2.72 -20.47 9.01
C LYS A 368 -1.93 -19.79 10.12
N ALA A 369 -0.71 -20.26 10.41
CA ALA A 369 0.12 -19.71 11.47
C ALA A 369 0.48 -18.24 11.22
N ALA A 370 0.76 -17.87 9.97
CA ALA A 370 1.02 -16.48 9.58
C ALA A 370 -0.21 -15.59 9.81
N PHE A 371 -1.41 -16.06 9.47
CA PHE A 371 -2.64 -15.30 9.71
C PHE A 371 -3.03 -15.23 11.19
N PHE A 372 -2.74 -16.27 12.00
CA PHE A 372 -2.89 -16.18 13.46
C PHE A 372 -1.93 -15.14 14.05
N PHE A 373 -0.68 -15.08 13.60
CA PHE A 373 0.25 -14.02 14.01
C PHE A 373 -0.27 -12.62 13.60
N ALA A 374 -0.76 -12.46 12.38
CA ALA A 374 -1.38 -11.22 11.90
C ALA A 374 -2.59 -10.82 12.76
N SER A 375 -3.41 -11.79 13.16
CA SER A 375 -4.53 -11.59 14.09
C SER A 375 -4.06 -11.10 15.45
N GLY A 376 -3.01 -11.70 16.00
CA GLY A 376 -2.38 -11.28 17.25
C GLY A 376 -1.88 -9.84 17.19
N CYS A 377 -1.18 -9.47 16.12
CA CYS A 377 -0.73 -8.09 15.89
C CYS A 377 -1.90 -7.10 15.82
N SER A 378 -2.98 -7.44 15.13
CA SER A 378 -4.18 -6.60 15.05
C SER A 378 -4.90 -6.49 16.39
N LEU A 379 -5.00 -7.57 17.16
CA LEU A 379 -5.59 -7.56 18.49
C LEU A 379 -4.80 -6.65 19.44
N VAL A 380 -3.48 -6.80 19.49
CA VAL A 380 -2.62 -5.93 20.32
C VAL A 380 -2.73 -4.47 19.87
N SER A 381 -2.77 -4.19 18.58
CA SER A 381 -3.00 -2.84 18.06
C SER A 381 -4.33 -2.26 18.55
N LEU A 382 -5.39 -3.07 18.54
CA LEU A 382 -6.71 -2.66 19.00
C LEU A 382 -6.73 -2.36 20.52
N LEU A 383 -6.02 -3.16 21.31
CA LEU A 383 -5.89 -2.98 22.77
C LEU A 383 -5.02 -1.75 23.13
N LEU A 384 -4.04 -1.39 22.31
CA LEU A 384 -3.20 -0.22 22.54
C LEU A 384 -3.87 1.10 22.14
N LEU A 385 -4.81 1.06 21.18
CA LEU A 385 -5.42 2.26 20.60
C LEU A 385 -6.17 3.17 21.60
N PRO A 386 -6.88 2.68 22.64
CA PRO A 386 -7.54 3.53 23.64
C PRO A 386 -6.58 4.48 24.37
N GLY A 387 -5.32 4.08 24.52
CA GLY A 387 -4.29 4.91 25.17
C GLY A 387 -3.65 5.97 24.26
N VAL A 388 -4.00 6.04 22.96
CA VAL A 388 -3.55 7.12 22.06
C VAL A 388 -4.35 8.39 22.38
N ARG A 389 -3.65 9.50 22.64
CA ARG A 389 -4.27 10.81 22.85
C ARG A 389 -4.33 11.56 21.53
N PHE A 390 -5.52 11.99 21.13
CA PHE A 390 -5.72 12.83 19.93
C PHE A 390 -6.07 14.25 20.38
N PRO A 391 -5.56 15.30 19.70
CA PRO A 391 -5.97 16.68 19.95
C PRO A 391 -7.49 16.83 19.81
N GLY A 392 -8.14 17.55 20.71
CA GLY A 392 -9.59 17.80 20.66
C GLY A 392 -10.49 16.74 21.31
N ALA A 393 -9.93 15.64 21.89
CA ALA A 393 -10.74 14.63 22.57
C ALA A 393 -11.21 15.04 24.01
N SER A 394 -10.80 16.21 24.51
CA SER A 394 -11.09 16.67 25.88
C SER A 394 -12.26 17.66 26.02
N ALA A 395 -13.01 17.94 24.95
CA ALA A 395 -14.11 18.91 24.98
C ALA A 395 -15.53 18.27 25.08
N GLY A 396 -15.64 17.02 25.53
CA GLY A 396 -16.91 16.30 25.56
C GLY A 396 -17.42 15.83 26.93
N THR A 397 -16.77 16.22 28.07
CA THR A 397 -17.23 15.87 29.41
C THR A 397 -17.04 17.03 30.40
N GLY A 398 -17.41 18.24 30.00
CA GLY A 398 -17.57 19.37 30.90
C GLY A 398 -19.06 19.69 31.00
N GLY A 399 -19.71 19.32 32.12
CA GLY A 399 -21.14 19.47 32.34
C GLY A 399 -21.60 20.90 32.17
N VAL A 400 -22.81 21.01 31.69
CA VAL A 400 -23.68 22.12 31.94
C VAL A 400 -24.00 22.07 33.45
N GLU A 401 -23.35 22.89 34.22
CA GLU A 401 -23.89 23.32 35.54
C GLU A 401 -24.49 24.71 35.35
N THR A 402 -25.83 24.70 35.49
CA THR A 402 -26.80 25.78 35.82
C THR A 402 -26.45 27.21 35.46
#